data_1e9d32e49e336ca07f4983e9f6536fce
#
_entry.id   1e9d32e49e336ca07f4983e9f6536fce
#
_cell.length_a   1.000
_cell.length_b   1.000
_cell.length_c   1.000
_cell.angle_alpha   90.00
_cell.angle_beta   90.00
_cell.angle_gamma   90.00
#
_symmetry.space_group_name_H-M   'P 1'
#
loop_
_entity.id
_entity.type
_entity.pdbx_description
1 polymer ?
#
loop_
_entity_poly.entity_id
_entity_poly.type
_entity_poly.pdbx_seq_one_letter_code
_entity_poly.pdbx_strand_id
1 'polypeptide(L)'
;MNSYFNQRKNKIKKIIYLILLAVFFSKTNSYSEEITGYAKIIDGDTIRIKGIKIRLYGIDAPETNQICSKPWLSLSIITFNKDYECGLKTTSLLKKFVKNEILVCKKKTIDRYNRVVAICFKKKRDVNSWLVRNGLAVAYTKYSKKYIINENDAKKENKGLWAGNFEMPWEWRKKRK
;
A
#
# COMPACT_ATOMS: atom_id res chain seq x y z
N MET A 1 23.24 -52.59 38.56
CA MET A 1 22.09 -52.45 37.62
C MET A 1 21.55 -51.01 37.52
N ASN A 2 21.61 -50.19 38.58
CA ASN A 2 21.09 -48.80 38.59
C ASN A 2 21.89 -47.77 37.80
N SER A 3 23.21 -47.92 37.59
CA SER A 3 24.03 -46.93 36.89
C SER A 3 23.74 -46.87 35.38
N TYR A 4 23.49 -48.00 34.75
CA TYR A 4 23.18 -48.10 33.31
C TYR A 4 21.80 -47.46 32.95
N PHE A 5 20.83 -47.60 33.85
CA PHE A 5 19.49 -47.03 33.69
C PHE A 5 19.51 -45.48 33.77
N ASN A 6 20.35 -44.92 34.64
CA ASN A 6 20.50 -43.46 34.80
C ASN A 6 21.21 -42.80 33.61
N GLN A 7 22.25 -43.47 33.06
CA GLN A 7 22.93 -42.96 31.85
C GLN A 7 22.00 -42.94 30.62
N ARG A 8 21.14 -43.94 30.48
CA ARG A 8 20.17 -44.02 29.38
C ARG A 8 19.11 -42.90 29.47
N LYS A 9 18.59 -42.63 30.66
CA LYS A 9 17.66 -41.53 30.93
C LYS A 9 18.28 -40.14 30.62
N ASN A 10 19.54 -39.93 30.97
CA ASN A 10 20.22 -38.69 30.70
C ASN A 10 20.51 -38.46 29.19
N LYS A 11 20.83 -39.53 28.45
CA LYS A 11 20.97 -39.46 26.98
C LYS A 11 19.64 -39.13 26.32
N ILE A 12 18.53 -39.73 26.74
CA ILE A 12 17.19 -39.47 26.21
C ILE A 12 16.78 -37.99 26.48
N LYS A 13 17.00 -37.51 27.71
CA LYS A 13 16.75 -36.08 28.03
C LYS A 13 17.55 -35.11 27.17
N LYS A 14 18.84 -35.40 26.92
CA LYS A 14 19.68 -34.56 26.01
C LYS A 14 19.16 -34.60 24.59
N ILE A 15 18.72 -35.75 24.08
CA ILE A 15 18.17 -35.87 22.71
C ILE A 15 16.86 -35.09 22.59
N ILE A 16 15.95 -35.22 23.59
CA ILE A 16 14.70 -34.45 23.61
C ILE A 16 14.97 -32.94 23.67
N TYR A 17 15.93 -32.52 24.48
CA TYR A 17 16.30 -31.10 24.55
C TYR A 17 16.88 -30.56 23.23
N LEU A 18 17.70 -31.35 22.53
CA LEU A 18 18.24 -31.01 21.21
C LEU A 18 17.14 -30.94 20.13
N ILE A 19 16.16 -31.85 20.18
CA ILE A 19 14.99 -31.85 19.27
C ILE A 19 14.13 -30.63 19.54
N LEU A 20 13.86 -30.28 20.80
CA LEU A 20 13.11 -29.07 21.17
C LEU A 20 13.83 -27.79 20.72
N LEU A 21 15.15 -27.73 20.88
CA LEU A 21 15.98 -26.63 20.37
C LEU A 21 15.91 -26.53 18.84
N ALA A 22 16.00 -27.64 18.11
CA ALA A 22 15.90 -27.67 16.65
C ALA A 22 14.54 -27.19 16.13
N VAL A 23 13.44 -27.54 16.82
CA VAL A 23 12.08 -27.07 16.51
C VAL A 23 11.93 -25.57 16.79
N PHE A 24 12.55 -25.04 17.85
CA PHE A 24 12.55 -23.61 18.16
C PHE A 24 13.32 -22.76 17.14
N PHE A 25 14.34 -23.33 16.48
CA PHE A 25 15.12 -22.66 15.45
C PHE A 25 14.55 -22.78 14.02
N SER A 26 13.47 -23.51 13.82
CA SER A 26 12.75 -23.53 12.54
C SER A 26 12.06 -22.17 12.34
N LYS A 27 12.85 -21.13 11.96
CA LYS A 27 12.28 -19.88 11.45
C LYS A 27 11.50 -20.21 10.19
N THR A 28 10.18 -20.25 10.29
CA THR A 28 9.31 -20.22 9.13
C THR A 28 9.56 -18.89 8.43
N ASN A 29 10.40 -18.88 7.41
CA ASN A 29 10.48 -17.75 6.49
C ASN A 29 9.09 -17.64 5.83
N SER A 30 8.24 -16.75 6.36
CA SER A 30 7.02 -16.33 5.68
C SER A 30 7.43 -15.62 4.39
N TYR A 31 7.55 -16.39 3.31
CA TYR A 31 7.84 -15.85 1.99
C TYR A 31 6.59 -15.08 1.54
N SER A 32 6.66 -13.75 1.62
CA SER A 32 5.61 -12.91 1.05
C SER A 32 5.63 -13.12 -0.47
N GLU A 33 4.54 -13.64 -1.02
CA GLU A 33 4.39 -13.81 -2.48
C GLU A 33 4.61 -12.46 -3.18
N GLU A 34 5.57 -12.42 -4.10
CA GLU A 34 5.95 -11.23 -4.84
C GLU A 34 5.51 -11.33 -6.29
N ILE A 35 4.87 -10.27 -6.78
CA ILE A 35 4.47 -10.12 -8.19
C ILE A 35 5.36 -9.06 -8.81
N THR A 36 6.18 -9.46 -9.78
CA THR A 36 7.18 -8.57 -10.40
C THR A 36 6.92 -8.41 -11.89
N GLY A 37 6.99 -7.16 -12.39
CA GLY A 37 6.86 -6.86 -13.82
C GLY A 37 6.51 -5.40 -14.10
N TYR A 38 6.35 -5.08 -15.37
CA TYR A 38 5.83 -3.78 -15.82
C TYR A 38 4.35 -3.66 -15.50
N ALA A 39 3.97 -2.50 -14.95
CA ALA A 39 2.60 -2.26 -14.54
C ALA A 39 1.80 -1.50 -15.63
N LYS A 40 0.63 -2.04 -15.99
CA LYS A 40 -0.43 -1.28 -16.65
C LYS A 40 -1.28 -0.60 -15.57
N ILE A 41 -1.31 0.72 -15.55
CA ILE A 41 -2.10 1.49 -14.58
C ILE A 41 -3.56 1.49 -15.03
N ILE A 42 -4.47 1.09 -14.14
CA ILE A 42 -5.92 1.07 -14.37
C ILE A 42 -6.51 2.38 -13.86
N ASP A 43 -6.25 2.73 -12.60
CA ASP A 43 -6.68 3.96 -11.94
C ASP A 43 -5.63 4.40 -10.90
N GLY A 44 -6.00 5.32 -10.00
CA GLY A 44 -5.08 5.92 -9.02
C GLY A 44 -4.54 4.96 -7.95
N ASP A 45 -5.19 3.81 -7.73
CA ASP A 45 -4.80 2.82 -6.71
C ASP A 45 -4.90 1.37 -7.18
N THR A 46 -5.16 1.15 -8.45
CA THR A 46 -5.27 -0.19 -9.05
C THR A 46 -4.37 -0.31 -10.28
N ILE A 47 -3.53 -1.33 -10.28
CA ILE A 47 -2.60 -1.63 -11.38
C ILE A 47 -2.78 -3.07 -11.84
N ARG A 48 -2.17 -3.42 -12.99
CA ARG A 48 -2.11 -4.80 -13.49
C ARG A 48 -0.69 -5.18 -13.88
N ILE A 49 -0.20 -6.30 -13.38
CA ILE A 49 1.12 -6.88 -13.73
C ILE A 49 0.89 -8.32 -14.20
N LYS A 50 1.38 -8.69 -15.38
CA LYS A 50 1.23 -10.05 -15.95
C LYS A 50 -0.21 -10.59 -15.86
N GLY A 51 -1.21 -9.75 -16.18
CA GLY A 51 -2.63 -10.11 -16.09
C GLY A 51 -3.26 -10.03 -14.71
N ILE A 52 -2.48 -10.03 -13.64
CA ILE A 52 -2.95 -10.00 -12.25
C ILE A 52 -3.36 -8.56 -11.86
N LYS A 53 -4.60 -8.38 -11.41
CA LYS A 53 -5.12 -7.11 -10.92
C LYS A 53 -4.69 -6.89 -9.47
N ILE A 54 -4.02 -5.78 -9.20
CA ILE A 54 -3.42 -5.46 -7.91
C ILE A 54 -4.01 -4.15 -7.40
N ARG A 55 -4.61 -4.16 -6.21
CA ARG A 55 -4.98 -2.96 -5.47
C ARG A 55 -3.87 -2.56 -4.53
N LEU A 56 -3.49 -1.30 -4.55
CA LEU A 56 -2.46 -0.77 -3.67
C LEU A 56 -2.96 -0.74 -2.21
N TYR A 57 -2.24 -1.43 -1.32
CA TYR A 57 -2.60 -1.62 0.08
C TYR A 57 -2.57 -0.32 0.89
N GLY A 58 -3.58 -0.12 1.75
CA GLY A 58 -3.59 0.93 2.78
C GLY A 58 -3.77 2.35 2.26
N ILE A 59 -4.14 2.52 1.00
CA ILE A 59 -4.44 3.82 0.38
C ILE A 59 -5.79 3.79 -0.34
N ASP A 60 -6.34 4.97 -0.60
CA ASP A 60 -7.53 5.16 -1.43
C ASP A 60 -7.32 6.40 -2.32
N ALA A 61 -7.42 6.24 -3.62
CA ALA A 61 -7.25 7.32 -4.58
C ALA A 61 -8.60 7.84 -5.09
N PRO A 62 -8.68 9.08 -5.57
CA PRO A 62 -9.86 9.58 -6.25
C PRO A 62 -10.26 8.67 -7.42
N GLU A 63 -11.55 8.46 -7.59
CA GLU A 63 -12.09 7.73 -8.74
C GLU A 63 -11.77 8.46 -10.05
N THR A 64 -11.64 7.75 -11.15
CA THR A 64 -11.20 8.31 -12.44
C THR A 64 -11.99 9.55 -12.86
N ASN A 65 -13.32 9.55 -12.61
CA ASN A 65 -14.23 10.64 -12.92
C ASN A 65 -14.52 11.57 -11.73
N GLN A 66 -13.72 11.50 -10.66
CA GLN A 66 -13.87 12.40 -9.51
C GLN A 66 -13.31 13.78 -9.82
N ILE A 67 -14.12 14.79 -9.52
CA ILE A 67 -13.76 16.22 -9.64
C ILE A 67 -13.39 16.72 -8.25
N CYS A 68 -12.31 17.51 -8.22
CA CYS A 68 -11.83 18.24 -7.05
C CYS A 68 -11.66 19.70 -7.41
N SER A 69 -11.61 20.60 -6.43
CA SER A 69 -11.33 22.00 -6.67
C SER A 69 -10.05 22.45 -5.96
N LYS A 70 -9.39 23.44 -6.48
CA LYS A 70 -8.19 24.03 -5.87
C LYS A 70 -8.15 25.54 -6.10
N PRO A 71 -7.49 26.31 -5.22
CA PRO A 71 -7.23 27.72 -5.43
C PRO A 71 -6.52 27.94 -6.77
N TRP A 72 -7.03 28.89 -7.54
CA TRP A 72 -6.47 29.29 -8.83
C TRP A 72 -5.97 30.73 -8.83
N LEU A 73 -6.75 31.63 -8.21
CA LEU A 73 -6.41 33.06 -8.11
C LEU A 73 -6.86 33.54 -6.72
N SER A 74 -5.99 34.28 -6.04
CA SER A 74 -6.34 34.96 -4.78
C SER A 74 -6.07 36.43 -4.92
N LEU A 75 -7.12 37.23 -4.71
CA LEU A 75 -7.07 38.68 -4.72
C LEU A 75 -7.48 39.19 -3.33
N SER A 76 -6.49 39.60 -2.54
CA SER A 76 -6.70 40.03 -1.15
C SER A 76 -7.46 38.97 -0.32
N ILE A 77 -8.74 39.24 -0.03
CA ILE A 77 -9.60 38.34 0.79
C ILE A 77 -10.45 37.37 -0.05
N ILE A 78 -10.42 37.48 -1.39
CA ILE A 78 -11.22 36.65 -2.27
C ILE A 78 -10.35 35.59 -2.94
N THR A 79 -10.72 34.33 -2.83
CA THR A 79 -10.04 33.22 -3.50
C THR A 79 -10.99 32.58 -4.51
N PHE A 80 -10.57 32.54 -5.75
CA PHE A 80 -11.27 31.84 -6.83
C PHE A 80 -10.74 30.42 -6.93
N ASN A 81 -11.62 29.43 -6.96
CA ASN A 81 -11.29 28.04 -7.10
C ASN A 81 -11.54 27.56 -8.54
N LYS A 82 -10.73 26.62 -9.00
CA LYS A 82 -10.88 25.95 -10.28
C LYS A 82 -11.04 24.46 -10.09
N ASP A 83 -12.04 23.89 -10.71
CA ASP A 83 -12.28 22.46 -10.74
C ASP A 83 -11.30 21.74 -11.66
N TYR A 84 -10.96 20.50 -11.31
CA TYR A 84 -10.08 19.64 -12.09
C TYR A 84 -10.37 18.16 -11.84
N GLU A 85 -10.11 17.32 -12.83
CA GLU A 85 -10.28 15.87 -12.79
C GLU A 85 -9.17 15.23 -11.95
N CYS A 86 -9.33 15.22 -10.63
CA CYS A 86 -8.29 14.74 -9.71
C CYS A 86 -7.98 13.26 -9.87
N GLY A 87 -8.99 12.43 -10.21
CA GLY A 87 -8.79 11.02 -10.47
C GLY A 87 -7.95 10.75 -11.73
N LEU A 88 -8.27 11.41 -12.84
CA LEU A 88 -7.46 11.34 -14.07
C LEU A 88 -6.05 11.86 -13.85
N LYS A 89 -5.90 12.96 -13.10
CA LYS A 89 -4.59 13.53 -12.75
C LYS A 89 -3.75 12.54 -11.94
N THR A 90 -4.33 11.91 -10.91
CA THR A 90 -3.65 10.88 -10.11
C THR A 90 -3.19 9.72 -10.98
N THR A 91 -4.09 9.17 -11.81
CA THR A 91 -3.79 8.08 -12.75
C THR A 91 -2.65 8.44 -13.70
N SER A 92 -2.67 9.65 -14.27
CA SER A 92 -1.63 10.15 -15.18
C SER A 92 -0.27 10.28 -14.49
N LEU A 93 -0.24 10.85 -13.29
CA LEU A 93 0.99 11.01 -12.51
C LEU A 93 1.55 9.65 -12.06
N LEU A 94 0.71 8.69 -11.69
CA LEU A 94 1.15 7.33 -11.39
C LEU A 94 1.75 6.66 -12.63
N LYS A 95 1.11 6.78 -13.81
CA LYS A 95 1.66 6.31 -15.10
C LYS A 95 3.05 6.89 -15.36
N LYS A 96 3.19 8.21 -15.21
CA LYS A 96 4.48 8.91 -15.39
C LYS A 96 5.52 8.42 -14.39
N PHE A 97 5.15 8.23 -13.12
CA PHE A 97 6.06 7.80 -12.07
C PHE A 97 6.60 6.39 -12.31
N VAL A 98 5.77 5.44 -12.76
CA VAL A 98 6.19 4.04 -12.96
C VAL A 98 6.67 3.74 -14.39
N LYS A 99 6.62 4.73 -15.31
CA LYS A 99 6.98 4.54 -16.72
C LYS A 99 8.33 3.84 -16.88
N ASN A 100 8.34 2.77 -17.70
CA ASN A 100 9.53 1.99 -18.06
C ASN A 100 10.29 1.37 -16.87
N GLU A 101 9.62 1.16 -15.75
CA GLU A 101 10.23 0.56 -14.57
C GLU A 101 9.50 -0.71 -14.15
N ILE A 102 10.27 -1.69 -13.72
CA ILE A 102 9.73 -2.91 -13.12
C ILE A 102 9.28 -2.59 -11.69
N LEU A 103 8.06 -2.99 -11.35
CA LEU A 103 7.55 -2.95 -9.99
C LEU A 103 7.69 -4.33 -9.35
N VAL A 104 7.98 -4.33 -8.04
CA VAL A 104 7.92 -5.50 -7.16
C VAL A 104 6.80 -5.27 -6.17
N CYS A 105 5.75 -6.06 -6.25
CA CYS A 105 4.57 -5.94 -5.39
C CYS A 105 4.53 -7.09 -4.39
N LYS A 106 4.64 -6.77 -3.09
CA LYS A 106 4.56 -7.72 -1.98
C LYS A 106 3.12 -7.89 -1.55
N LYS A 107 2.56 -9.07 -1.81
CA LYS A 107 1.19 -9.43 -1.48
C LYS A 107 0.95 -9.36 0.03
N LYS A 108 -0.19 -8.78 0.42
CA LYS A 108 -0.68 -8.74 1.79
C LYS A 108 -1.90 -9.64 1.98
N THR A 109 -2.84 -9.59 1.03
CA THR A 109 -4.09 -10.35 1.08
C THR A 109 -4.74 -10.38 -0.32
N ILE A 110 -5.91 -10.97 -0.41
CA ILE A 110 -6.82 -10.90 -1.56
C ILE A 110 -8.12 -10.26 -1.08
N ASP A 111 -8.67 -9.34 -1.85
CA ASP A 111 -9.93 -8.69 -1.50
C ASP A 111 -11.15 -9.49 -2.01
N ARG A 112 -12.37 -9.05 -1.61
CA ARG A 112 -13.63 -9.68 -2.00
C ARG A 112 -13.92 -9.66 -3.51
N TYR A 113 -13.17 -8.87 -4.28
CA TYR A 113 -13.27 -8.79 -5.74
C TYR A 113 -12.18 -9.61 -6.43
N ASN A 114 -11.51 -10.50 -5.70
CA ASN A 114 -10.40 -11.34 -6.15
C ASN A 114 -9.21 -10.55 -6.70
N ARG A 115 -8.98 -9.32 -6.20
CA ARG A 115 -7.77 -8.56 -6.50
C ARG A 115 -6.70 -8.87 -5.45
N VAL A 116 -5.46 -9.03 -5.88
CA VAL A 116 -4.32 -9.05 -4.96
C VAL A 116 -4.17 -7.67 -4.33
N VAL A 117 -4.14 -7.59 -3.01
CA VAL A 117 -3.86 -6.35 -2.27
C VAL A 117 -2.39 -6.36 -1.87
N ALA A 118 -1.61 -5.37 -2.33
CA ALA A 118 -0.16 -5.40 -2.19
C ALA A 118 0.46 -4.03 -1.91
N ILE A 119 1.67 -4.05 -1.33
CA ILE A 119 2.56 -2.89 -1.30
C ILE A 119 3.52 -3.04 -2.48
N CYS A 120 3.53 -2.05 -3.38
CA CYS A 120 4.34 -2.08 -4.57
C CYS A 120 5.54 -1.14 -4.47
N PHE A 121 6.66 -1.58 -5.01
CA PHE A 121 7.93 -0.86 -4.99
C PHE A 121 8.45 -0.63 -6.40
N LYS A 122 8.86 0.61 -6.66
CA LYS A 122 9.69 0.98 -7.80
C LYS A 122 11.14 1.07 -7.32
N LYS A 123 12.00 0.11 -7.69
CA LYS A 123 13.32 -0.05 -7.04
C LYS A 123 13.11 -0.21 -5.51
N LYS A 124 13.63 0.67 -4.70
CA LYS A 124 13.44 0.67 -3.23
C LYS A 124 12.34 1.62 -2.75
N ARG A 125 11.67 2.37 -3.66
CA ARG A 125 10.68 3.38 -3.31
C ARG A 125 9.28 2.77 -3.24
N ASP A 126 8.63 2.86 -2.09
CA ASP A 126 7.23 2.46 -1.86
C ASP A 126 6.30 3.38 -2.68
N VAL A 127 5.62 2.80 -3.69
CA VAL A 127 4.71 3.50 -4.61
C VAL A 127 3.47 4.01 -3.87
N ASN A 128 2.96 3.22 -2.91
CA ASN A 128 1.79 3.57 -2.13
C ASN A 128 2.10 4.80 -1.24
N SER A 129 3.26 4.79 -0.57
CA SER A 129 3.76 5.92 0.20
C SER A 129 3.96 7.16 -0.67
N TRP A 130 4.53 6.99 -1.88
CA TRP A 130 4.74 8.10 -2.81
C TRP A 130 3.42 8.77 -3.22
N LEU A 131 2.37 7.99 -3.49
CA LEU A 131 1.05 8.52 -3.82
C LEU A 131 0.48 9.37 -2.68
N VAL A 132 0.51 8.86 -1.46
CA VAL A 132 -0.04 9.58 -0.29
C VAL A 132 0.79 10.83 0.02
N ARG A 133 2.13 10.73 0.01
CA ARG A 133 3.04 11.84 0.28
C ARG A 133 2.90 13.01 -0.70
N ASN A 134 2.48 12.72 -1.94
CA ASN A 134 2.23 13.74 -2.95
C ASN A 134 0.75 14.19 -2.99
N GLY A 135 -0.09 13.75 -2.05
CA GLY A 135 -1.50 14.08 -2.00
C GLY A 135 -2.28 13.57 -3.22
N LEU A 136 -1.82 12.48 -3.84
CA LEU A 136 -2.49 11.83 -4.97
C LEU A 136 -3.46 10.73 -4.53
N ALA A 137 -3.29 10.24 -3.29
CA ALA A 137 -4.18 9.33 -2.60
C ALA A 137 -4.24 9.71 -1.12
N VAL A 138 -5.23 9.20 -0.41
CA VAL A 138 -5.37 9.34 1.03
C VAL A 138 -4.98 8.05 1.75
N ALA A 139 -4.55 8.14 3.01
CA ALA A 139 -4.34 6.96 3.84
C ALA A 139 -5.68 6.30 4.17
N TYR A 140 -5.85 5.02 3.83
CA TYR A 140 -7.10 4.31 4.12
C TYR A 140 -7.01 3.63 5.49
N THR A 141 -7.22 4.43 6.53
CA THR A 141 -6.99 4.06 7.94
C THR A 141 -7.86 2.90 8.43
N LYS A 142 -9.00 2.63 7.77
CA LYS A 142 -9.83 1.45 8.03
C LYS A 142 -9.06 0.13 7.85
N TYR A 143 -8.08 0.09 6.95
CA TYR A 143 -7.30 -1.10 6.64
C TYR A 143 -5.85 -1.03 7.11
N SER A 144 -5.27 0.18 7.21
CA SER A 144 -3.87 0.32 7.62
C SER A 144 -3.55 1.73 8.10
N LYS A 145 -2.81 1.83 9.18
CA LYS A 145 -2.25 3.09 9.69
C LYS A 145 -0.89 3.45 9.07
N LYS A 146 -0.35 2.60 8.16
CA LYS A 146 1.02 2.69 7.64
C LYS A 146 1.35 4.06 7.02
N TYR A 147 0.39 4.69 6.35
CA TYR A 147 0.63 5.90 5.56
C TYR A 147 0.11 7.19 6.18
N ILE A 148 -0.31 7.17 7.46
CA ILE A 148 -0.80 8.37 8.17
C ILE A 148 0.25 9.48 8.20
N ILE A 149 1.52 9.15 8.47
CA ILE A 149 2.61 10.13 8.52
C ILE A 149 2.78 10.80 7.14
N ASN A 150 2.75 10.01 6.06
CA ASN A 150 2.85 10.53 4.70
C ASN A 150 1.68 11.46 4.35
N GLU A 151 0.47 11.14 4.81
CA GLU A 151 -0.70 12.00 4.62
C GLU A 151 -0.58 13.30 5.41
N ASN A 152 -0.13 13.24 6.67
CA ASN A 152 0.09 14.43 7.49
C ASN A 152 1.13 15.37 6.87
N ASP A 153 2.18 14.82 6.29
CA ASP A 153 3.18 15.59 5.56
C ASP A 153 2.58 16.25 4.32
N ALA A 154 1.76 15.51 3.55
CA ALA A 154 1.07 16.06 2.37
C ALA A 154 0.09 17.19 2.76
N LYS A 155 -0.61 17.05 3.90
CA LYS A 155 -1.50 18.08 4.45
C LYS A 155 -0.74 19.36 4.82
N LYS A 156 0.37 19.21 5.57
CA LYS A 156 1.22 20.36 5.97
C LYS A 156 1.76 21.14 4.78
N GLU A 157 2.10 20.43 3.72
CA GLU A 157 2.69 20.99 2.51
C GLU A 157 1.64 21.36 1.45
N ASN A 158 0.33 21.26 1.75
CA ASN A 158 -0.79 21.52 0.82
C ASN A 158 -0.60 20.81 -0.53
N LYS A 159 -0.17 19.54 -0.52
CA LYS A 159 0.13 18.79 -1.75
C LYS A 159 -1.11 18.13 -2.35
N GLY A 160 -1.20 18.18 -3.66
CA GLY A 160 -2.18 17.44 -4.45
C GLY A 160 -3.63 17.75 -4.06
N LEU A 161 -4.35 16.79 -3.52
CA LEU A 161 -5.73 16.91 -3.01
C LEU A 161 -5.82 17.92 -1.86
N TRP A 162 -4.80 17.97 -1.01
CA TRP A 162 -4.76 18.83 0.18
C TRP A 162 -4.52 20.34 -0.14
N ALA A 163 -4.25 20.65 -1.42
CA ALA A 163 -4.16 22.05 -1.87
C ALA A 163 -5.52 22.72 -2.08
N GLY A 164 -6.62 21.98 -1.93
CA GLY A 164 -7.96 22.50 -2.17
C GLY A 164 -9.05 21.63 -1.53
N ASN A 165 -10.23 21.66 -2.14
CA ASN A 165 -11.38 20.92 -1.64
C ASN A 165 -11.62 19.64 -2.46
N PHE A 166 -11.84 18.54 -1.78
CA PHE A 166 -12.19 17.27 -2.39
C PHE A 166 -13.07 16.45 -1.44
N GLU A 167 -13.87 15.58 -2.01
CA GLU A 167 -14.60 14.56 -1.25
C GLU A 167 -13.71 13.34 -1.07
N MET A 168 -13.75 12.70 0.11
CA MET A 168 -13.00 11.46 0.34
C MET A 168 -13.43 10.39 -0.67
N PRO A 169 -12.50 9.65 -1.29
CA PRO A 169 -12.85 8.71 -2.36
C PRO A 169 -13.93 7.69 -1.97
N TRP A 170 -13.90 7.19 -0.73
CA TRP A 170 -14.93 6.27 -0.23
C TRP A 170 -16.31 6.93 -0.03
N GLU A 171 -16.38 8.22 0.32
CA GLU A 171 -17.65 8.95 0.43
C GLU A 171 -18.21 9.25 -0.97
N TRP A 172 -17.34 9.66 -1.89
CA TRP A 172 -17.70 9.88 -3.28
C TRP A 172 -18.33 8.63 -3.92
N ARG A 173 -17.78 7.43 -3.65
CA ARG A 173 -18.36 6.16 -4.12
C ARG A 173 -19.71 5.84 -3.48
N LYS A 174 -19.92 6.19 -2.22
CA LYS A 174 -21.23 5.92 -1.55
C LYS A 174 -22.37 6.70 -2.16
N LYS A 175 -22.13 7.96 -2.54
CA LYS A 175 -23.17 8.83 -3.09
C LYS A 175 -23.59 8.45 -4.52
N ARG A 176 -22.82 7.61 -5.20
CA ARG A 176 -23.00 7.25 -6.62
C ARG A 176 -23.29 5.77 -6.83
N LYS A 177 -23.66 5.07 -5.77
CA LYS A 177 -24.25 3.75 -5.79
C LYS A 177 -25.77 3.88 -5.74
#